data_14e60a6192539d72d88189063ce06910
#
_entry.id   14e60a6192539d72d88189063ce06910
#
_cell.length_a   1.000
_cell.length_b   1.000
_cell.length_c   1.000
_cell.angle_alpha   90.00
_cell.angle_beta   90.00
_cell.angle_gamma   90.00
#
_symmetry.space_group_name_H-M   'P 1'
#
loop_
_entity.id
_entity.type
_entity.pdbx_description
1 polymer ?
#
loop_
_entity_poly.entity_id
_entity_poly.type
_entity_poly.pdbx_seq_one_letter_code
_entity_poly.pdbx_strand_id
1 'polypeptide(L)'
;MSDTIYVGATYRGRVKVYNREVSPAALVAPDTLVITVSPPGGGADSTYSLAAGTLTTLAAGDYTFGHVCTIAGVHEVESVSVIGVRVGVGQDDFTVIARNV
;
A
#
# COMPACT_ATOMS: atom_id res chain seq x y z
N MET A 1 -10.34 -10.33 -6.85
CA MET A 1 -11.03 -9.44 -7.82
C MET A 1 -10.55 -8.02 -7.60
N SER A 2 -10.00 -7.40 -8.62
CA SER A 2 -9.55 -6.02 -8.50
C SER A 2 -10.69 -5.08 -8.83
N ASP A 3 -10.80 -4.01 -8.04
CA ASP A 3 -11.82 -2.98 -8.30
C ASP A 3 -11.43 -2.14 -9.51
N THR A 4 -12.43 -1.69 -10.24
CA THR A 4 -12.23 -0.74 -11.34
C THR A 4 -12.06 0.66 -10.76
N ILE A 5 -10.94 1.30 -11.10
CA ILE A 5 -10.60 2.64 -10.64
C ILE A 5 -10.44 3.55 -11.86
N TYR A 6 -11.09 4.69 -11.83
CA TYR A 6 -10.99 5.69 -12.90
C TYR A 6 -10.02 6.80 -12.52
N VAL A 7 -9.41 7.42 -13.53
CA VAL A 7 -8.59 8.62 -13.31
C VAL A 7 -9.40 9.68 -12.55
N GLY A 8 -8.81 10.23 -11.50
CA GLY A 8 -9.45 11.18 -10.59
C GLY A 8 -10.03 10.54 -9.34
N ALA A 9 -10.19 9.24 -9.30
CA ALA A 9 -10.65 8.52 -8.11
C ALA A 9 -9.49 8.24 -7.17
N THR A 10 -9.82 7.89 -5.93
CA THR A 10 -8.83 7.52 -4.91
C THR A 10 -8.78 6.00 -4.79
N TYR A 11 -7.59 5.43 -4.97
CA TYR A 11 -7.35 4.03 -4.64
C TYR A 11 -7.16 3.91 -3.13
N ARG A 12 -7.91 3.02 -2.50
CA ARG A 12 -7.77 2.72 -1.08
C ARG A 12 -7.08 1.38 -0.90
N GLY A 13 -5.82 1.46 -0.49
CA GLY A 13 -5.03 0.28 -0.22
C GLY A 13 -5.12 -0.12 1.25
N ARG A 14 -4.95 -1.41 1.52
CA ARG A 14 -4.91 -1.95 2.87
C ARG A 14 -3.72 -2.88 3.01
N VAL A 15 -2.97 -2.71 4.08
CA VAL A 15 -1.78 -3.51 4.37
C VAL A 15 -1.93 -4.10 5.76
N LYS A 16 -1.73 -5.40 5.87
CA LYS A 16 -1.71 -6.12 7.15
C LYS A 16 -0.31 -6.67 7.37
N VAL A 17 0.23 -6.42 8.55
CA VAL A 17 1.56 -6.88 8.94
C VAL A 17 1.42 -8.00 9.94
N TYR A 18 2.00 -9.16 9.61
CA TYR A 18 1.90 -10.36 10.43
C TYR A 18 3.24 -10.73 11.05
N ASN A 19 3.20 -11.14 12.32
CA ASN A 19 4.31 -11.85 12.93
C ASN A 19 4.15 -13.34 12.62
N ARG A 20 5.04 -13.86 11.79
CA ARG A 20 4.99 -15.25 11.35
C ARG A 20 5.77 -16.21 12.25
N GLU A 21 6.39 -15.69 13.30
CA GLU A 21 7.07 -16.52 14.30
C GLU A 21 6.09 -17.23 15.24
N VAL A 22 4.89 -16.68 15.35
CA VAL A 22 3.82 -17.32 16.15
C VAL A 22 2.90 -18.11 15.24
N SER A 23 2.32 -19.19 15.78
CA SER A 23 1.41 -20.03 15.04
C SER A 23 0.05 -20.06 15.77
N PRO A 24 -1.06 -19.62 15.13
CA PRO A 24 -1.10 -18.98 13.80
C PRO A 24 -0.46 -17.59 13.78
N ALA A 25 -0.11 -17.12 12.58
CA ALA A 25 0.44 -15.78 12.44
C ALA A 25 -0.55 -14.72 12.92
N ALA A 26 -0.07 -13.77 13.69
CA ALA A 26 -0.89 -12.72 14.30
C ALA A 26 -0.49 -11.36 13.76
N LEU A 27 -1.47 -10.44 13.67
CA LEU A 27 -1.21 -9.05 13.33
C LEU A 27 -0.31 -8.41 14.39
N VAL A 28 0.65 -7.63 13.93
CA VAL A 28 1.60 -6.94 14.82
C VAL A 28 1.92 -5.56 14.26
N ALA A 29 2.02 -4.57 15.15
CA ALA A 29 2.46 -3.24 14.76
C ALA A 29 3.94 -3.28 14.40
N PRO A 30 4.34 -2.90 13.17
CA PRO A 30 5.75 -2.85 12.80
C PRO A 30 6.44 -1.64 13.42
N ASP A 31 7.77 -1.69 13.50
CA ASP A 31 8.56 -0.52 13.89
C ASP A 31 8.50 0.56 12.81
N THR A 32 8.60 0.13 11.55
CA THR A 32 8.42 1.01 10.39
C THR A 32 7.57 0.32 9.33
N LEU A 33 6.84 1.12 8.57
CA LEU A 33 6.08 0.66 7.41
C LEU A 33 6.11 1.76 6.36
N VAL A 34 6.59 1.42 5.18
CA VAL A 34 6.63 2.32 4.02
C VAL A 34 5.96 1.63 2.84
N ILE A 35 5.02 2.33 2.22
CA ILE A 35 4.31 1.85 1.04
C ILE A 35 4.68 2.77 -0.12
N THR A 36 5.12 2.18 -1.22
CA THR A 36 5.48 2.91 -2.44
C THR A 36 4.51 2.54 -3.54
N VAL A 37 3.89 3.53 -4.15
CA VAL A 37 3.03 3.35 -5.33
C VAL A 37 3.78 3.89 -6.54
N SER A 38 4.06 3.00 -7.50
CA SER A 38 4.81 3.32 -8.71
C SER A 38 3.85 3.39 -9.90
N PRO A 39 3.69 4.57 -10.52
CA PRO A 39 2.81 4.71 -11.67
C PRO A 39 3.43 4.08 -12.93
N PRO A 40 2.62 3.77 -13.95
CA PRO A 40 3.16 3.30 -15.23
C PRO A 40 3.93 4.42 -15.94
N GLY A 41 4.81 4.03 -16.85
CA GLY A 41 5.53 4.97 -17.70
C GLY A 41 6.71 5.68 -17.03
N GLY A 42 7.17 5.22 -15.87
CA GLY A 42 8.33 5.78 -15.19
C GLY A 42 8.09 7.12 -14.49
N GLY A 43 6.83 7.44 -14.16
CA GLY A 43 6.51 8.62 -13.37
C GLY A 43 7.04 8.52 -11.93
N ALA A 44 6.97 9.63 -11.20
CA ALA A 44 7.48 9.69 -9.84
C ALA A 44 6.66 8.81 -8.89
N ASP A 45 7.33 8.05 -8.05
CA ASP A 45 6.70 7.23 -7.03
C ASP A 45 6.06 8.09 -5.95
N SER A 46 4.96 7.59 -5.40
CA SER A 46 4.33 8.17 -4.21
C SER A 46 4.59 7.25 -3.02
N THR A 47 4.92 7.84 -1.88
CA THR A 47 5.20 7.07 -0.67
C THR A 47 4.25 7.43 0.45
N TYR A 48 3.88 6.42 1.23
CA TYR A 48 3.02 6.55 2.40
C TYR A 48 3.70 5.80 3.55
N SER A 49 3.76 6.38 4.73
CA SER A 49 4.48 5.75 5.83
C SER A 49 3.89 6.12 7.18
N LEU A 50 4.19 5.28 8.18
CA LEU A 50 3.84 5.58 9.57
C LEU A 50 4.59 6.83 10.07
N ALA A 51 5.86 6.95 9.71
CA ALA A 51 6.68 8.10 10.14
C ALA A 51 6.15 9.42 9.61
N ALA A 52 5.64 9.44 8.38
CA ALA A 52 5.06 10.64 7.76
C ALA A 52 3.62 10.90 8.18
N GLY A 53 2.96 9.96 8.90
CA GLY A 53 1.57 10.08 9.28
C GLY A 53 0.57 9.97 8.14
N THR A 54 0.97 9.38 7.03
CA THR A 54 0.13 9.26 5.83
C THR A 54 -0.62 7.93 5.74
N LEU A 55 -0.49 7.08 6.75
CA LEU A 55 -1.25 5.83 6.87
C LEU A 55 -2.31 5.99 7.96
N THR A 56 -3.48 5.41 7.71
CA THR A 56 -4.54 5.33 8.71
C THR A 56 -4.46 3.99 9.42
N THR A 57 -4.36 3.98 10.73
CA THR A 57 -4.32 2.77 11.54
C THR A 57 -5.74 2.32 11.87
N LEU A 58 -6.10 1.12 11.43
CA LEU A 58 -7.38 0.49 11.79
C LEU A 58 -7.26 -0.31 13.07
N ALA A 59 -6.14 -1.00 13.22
CA ALA A 59 -5.76 -1.76 14.40
C ALA A 59 -4.25 -1.97 14.36
N ALA A 60 -3.67 -2.50 15.42
CA ALA A 60 -2.25 -2.84 15.41
C ALA A 60 -1.95 -3.81 14.27
N GLY A 61 -1.09 -3.42 13.35
CA GLY A 61 -0.73 -4.23 12.18
C GLY A 61 -1.70 -4.13 11.01
N ASP A 62 -2.71 -3.27 11.06
CA ASP A 62 -3.71 -3.13 10.01
C ASP A 62 -3.85 -1.66 9.62
N TYR A 63 -3.46 -1.33 8.38
CA TYR A 63 -3.33 0.04 7.91
C TYR A 63 -3.99 0.23 6.56
N THR A 64 -4.49 1.45 6.32
CA THR A 64 -5.01 1.86 5.02
C THR A 64 -4.36 3.15 4.56
N PHE A 65 -4.37 3.37 3.25
CA PHE A 65 -3.92 4.62 2.65
C PHE A 65 -4.80 4.96 1.46
N GLY A 66 -4.86 6.24 1.13
CA GLY A 66 -5.56 6.72 -0.06
C GLY A 66 -4.56 7.30 -1.05
N HIS A 67 -4.64 6.87 -2.31
CA HIS A 67 -3.81 7.38 -3.39
C HIS A 67 -4.70 7.92 -4.51
N VAL A 68 -4.55 9.21 -4.81
CA VAL A 68 -5.31 9.83 -5.91
C VAL A 68 -4.68 9.41 -7.23
N CYS A 69 -5.48 8.79 -8.09
CA CYS A 69 -5.03 8.24 -9.37
C CYS A 69 -5.13 9.30 -10.46
N THR A 70 -4.00 9.75 -10.97
CA THR A 70 -3.95 10.79 -12.01
C THR A 70 -3.51 10.26 -13.36
N ILE A 71 -3.02 9.02 -13.42
CA ILE A 71 -2.47 8.40 -14.62
C ILE A 71 -3.17 7.06 -14.84
N ALA A 72 -3.64 6.80 -16.06
CA ALA A 72 -4.21 5.51 -16.42
C ALA A 72 -3.10 4.47 -16.62
N GLY A 73 -3.41 3.22 -16.31
CA GLY A 73 -2.50 2.09 -16.49
C GLY A 73 -2.32 1.28 -15.22
N VAL A 74 -1.42 0.32 -15.27
CA VAL A 74 -1.12 -0.55 -14.14
C VAL A 74 -0.14 0.14 -13.19
N HIS A 75 -0.54 0.25 -11.93
CA HIS A 75 0.28 0.79 -10.86
C HIS A 75 0.79 -0.36 -10.00
N GLU A 76 2.05 -0.29 -9.59
CA GLU A 76 2.63 -1.28 -8.69
C GLU A 76 2.68 -0.71 -7.28
N VAL A 77 2.37 -1.56 -6.29
CA VAL A 77 2.39 -1.20 -4.88
C VAL A 77 3.37 -2.11 -4.17
N GLU A 78 4.32 -1.52 -3.48
CA GLU A 78 5.27 -2.27 -2.64
C GLU A 78 5.17 -1.79 -1.21
N SER A 79 5.08 -2.71 -0.27
CA SER A 79 5.12 -2.42 1.15
C SER A 79 6.36 -3.02 1.77
N VAL A 80 7.05 -2.24 2.59
CA VAL A 80 8.23 -2.70 3.34
C VAL A 80 7.95 -2.43 4.82
N SER A 81 7.91 -3.50 5.60
CA SER A 81 7.71 -3.43 7.05
C SER A 81 8.97 -3.93 7.76
N VAL A 82 9.30 -3.30 8.88
CA VAL A 82 10.44 -3.71 9.71
C VAL A 82 9.94 -3.98 11.12
N ILE A 83 10.25 -5.16 11.64
CA ILE A 83 9.98 -5.57 13.02
C ILE A 83 11.31 -6.01 13.61
N GLY A 84 11.92 -5.17 14.46
CA GLY A 84 13.25 -5.43 14.98
C GLY A 84 14.27 -5.53 13.85
N VAL A 85 14.85 -6.72 13.66
CA VAL A 85 15.83 -6.99 12.58
C VAL A 85 15.18 -7.64 11.36
N ARG A 86 13.87 -7.84 11.36
CA ARG A 86 13.16 -8.54 10.29
C ARG A 86 12.54 -7.56 9.33
N VAL A 87 12.70 -7.83 8.04
CA VAL A 87 12.13 -7.02 6.97
C VAL A 87 11.11 -7.87 6.21
N GLY A 88 9.89 -7.37 6.10
CA GLY A 88 8.84 -7.98 5.29
C GLY A 88 8.58 -7.11 4.07
N VAL A 89 8.42 -7.75 2.90
CA VAL A 89 8.11 -7.06 1.66
C VAL A 89 6.81 -7.65 1.10
N GLY A 90 5.86 -6.79 0.81
CA GLY A 90 4.62 -7.16 0.13
C GLY A 90 4.54 -6.45 -1.21
N GLN A 91 3.92 -7.10 -2.20
CA GLN A 91 3.72 -6.52 -3.53
C GLN A 91 2.29 -6.75 -3.98
N ASP A 92 1.73 -5.75 -4.64
CA ASP A 92 0.40 -5.80 -5.22
C ASP A 92 0.37 -4.88 -6.43
N ASP A 93 -0.73 -4.88 -7.16
CA ASP A 93 -0.94 -3.96 -8.26
C ASP A 93 -2.41 -3.58 -8.36
N PHE A 94 -2.68 -2.50 -9.06
CA PHE A 94 -4.03 -2.11 -9.43
C PHE A 94 -4.02 -1.39 -10.77
N THR A 95 -5.16 -1.44 -11.45
CA THR A 95 -5.30 -0.84 -12.78
C THR A 95 -6.20 0.38 -12.71
N VAL A 96 -5.74 1.48 -13.28
CA VAL A 96 -6.50 2.72 -13.42
C VAL A 96 -6.90 2.86 -14.88
N ILE A 97 -8.18 3.13 -15.10
CA ILE A 97 -8.77 3.25 -16.43
C ILE A 97 -9.00 4.73 -16.75
N ALA A 98 -8.66 5.13 -17.96
CA ALA A 98 -8.96 6.48 -18.43
C ALA A 98 -10.47 6.69 -18.45
N ARG A 99 -10.90 7.83 -17.91
CA ARG A 99 -12.31 8.15 -17.81
C ARG A 99 -12.82 8.64 -19.16
N ASN A 100 -13.84 7.97 -19.68
CA ASN A 100 -14.58 8.44 -20.85
C ASN A 100 -15.64 9.43 -20.39
N VAL A 101 -15.56 10.61 -20.93
CA VAL A 101 -16.52 11.67 -20.63
C VAL A 101 -17.31 12.00 -21.87
#